data_eefa36aca80b49de3fc939537ed7ce64
#
_entry.id   eefa36aca80b49de3fc939537ed7ce64
#
_cell.length_a   1.000
_cell.length_b   1.000
_cell.length_c   1.000
_cell.angle_alpha   90.00
_cell.angle_beta   90.00
_cell.angle_gamma   90.00
#
_symmetry.space_group_name_H-M   'P 1'
#
loop_
_entity.id
_entity.type
_entity.pdbx_description
1 polymer ?
#
loop_
_entity_poly.entity_id
_entity_poly.type
_entity_poly.pdbx_seq_one_letter_code
_entity_poly.pdbx_strand_id
1 'polypeptide(L)'
;QLTTPSGSAVVNAIATLEDGQGNVIWSARTDAQGRAELWAHYFREVSTAANGLMIKVNYGGKKVEIPNAKPFREGINFQTIGVDCREDAVVDVAFVVDATGSMGDEINYLQAELLDVVNRVKEGLPGVDLQLGSVFYRDQNEEYLTRVQPFSSNADEVMKFMEAQYASGGGDYPEAVEAAMEAALDSLQWRDDASTRLLFLVLDAPPHQEEENRKRMQVAVTKAAMQGIQIIPVSCSGVDKSTEDLLGSM
;
A
#
# COMPACT_ATOMS: atom_id res chain seq x y z
N GLN A 1 16.49 -4.17 7.22
CA GLN A 1 16.06 -5.56 7.00
C GLN A 1 16.20 -6.36 8.28
N LEU A 2 15.21 -7.20 8.56
CA LEU A 2 15.14 -8.04 9.76
C LEU A 2 15.12 -9.51 9.39
N THR A 3 15.93 -10.29 10.09
CA THR A 3 15.96 -11.76 9.93
C THR A 3 15.99 -12.45 11.29
N THR A 4 15.66 -13.73 11.31
CA THR A 4 15.94 -14.62 12.43
C THR A 4 17.41 -15.04 12.41
N PRO A 5 17.94 -15.66 13.48
CA PRO A 5 19.27 -16.26 13.47
C PRO A 5 19.48 -17.35 12.40
N SER A 6 18.38 -18.01 11.97
CA SER A 6 18.40 -18.99 10.86
C SER A 6 18.40 -18.34 9.47
N GLY A 7 18.24 -17.01 9.38
CA GLY A 7 18.19 -16.27 8.12
C GLY A 7 16.80 -16.08 7.55
N SER A 8 15.74 -16.60 8.19
CA SER A 8 14.35 -16.39 7.75
C SER A 8 13.93 -14.92 7.93
N ALA A 9 13.09 -14.40 7.02
CA ALA A 9 12.57 -13.05 7.12
C ALA A 9 11.67 -12.87 8.35
N VAL A 10 11.79 -11.74 9.04
CA VAL A 10 10.87 -11.37 10.13
C VAL A 10 9.81 -10.44 9.53
N VAL A 11 8.63 -11.00 9.31
CA VAL A 11 7.49 -10.33 8.65
C VAL A 11 6.60 -9.64 9.68
N ASN A 12 5.97 -8.53 9.32
CA ASN A 12 5.06 -7.74 10.18
C ASN A 12 5.70 -7.12 11.43
N ALA A 13 7.03 -7.04 11.52
CA ALA A 13 7.66 -6.28 12.59
C ALA A 13 7.43 -4.77 12.38
N ILE A 14 7.06 -4.08 13.45
CA ILE A 14 6.92 -2.61 13.40
C ILE A 14 8.30 -2.00 13.54
N ALA A 15 8.72 -1.27 12.52
CA ALA A 15 9.94 -0.48 12.51
C ALA A 15 9.59 1.00 12.54
N THR A 16 10.18 1.73 13.49
CA THR A 16 9.94 3.16 13.72
C THR A 16 11.25 3.91 13.60
N LEU A 17 11.26 4.98 12.82
CA LEU A 17 12.38 5.91 12.73
C LEU A 17 12.12 7.09 13.68
N GLU A 18 13.08 7.36 14.55
CA GLU A 18 13.03 8.47 15.50
C GLU A 18 14.18 9.45 15.26
N ASP A 19 13.92 10.74 15.59
CA ASP A 19 14.96 11.76 15.63
C ASP A 19 15.82 11.67 16.90
N GLY A 20 16.85 12.52 17.01
CA GLY A 20 17.72 12.58 18.19
C GLY A 20 17.03 13.05 19.48
N GLN A 21 15.76 13.48 19.40
CA GLN A 21 14.93 13.87 20.54
C GLN A 21 13.92 12.80 20.93
N GLY A 22 13.85 11.70 20.18
CA GLY A 22 12.92 10.59 20.39
C GLY A 22 11.53 10.80 19.76
N ASN A 23 11.38 11.82 18.91
CA ASN A 23 10.13 11.99 18.16
C ASN A 23 10.07 11.01 17.00
N VAL A 24 8.92 10.36 16.83
CA VAL A 24 8.67 9.48 15.69
C VAL A 24 8.56 10.30 14.41
N ILE A 25 9.42 9.98 13.44
CA ILE A 25 9.42 10.57 12.10
C ILE A 25 8.60 9.72 11.13
N TRP A 26 8.78 8.40 11.18
CA TRP A 26 8.15 7.45 10.28
C TRP A 26 7.96 6.11 10.97
N SER A 27 6.94 5.37 10.55
CA SER A 27 6.72 3.98 10.96
C SER A 27 6.29 3.15 9.77
N ALA A 28 6.81 1.93 9.69
CA ALA A 28 6.43 0.95 8.67
C ALA A 28 6.46 -0.47 9.25
N ARG A 29 5.80 -1.42 8.58
CA ARG A 29 5.94 -2.85 8.90
C ARG A 29 6.89 -3.51 7.91
N THR A 30 7.57 -4.55 8.35
CA THR A 30 8.38 -5.38 7.46
C THR A 30 7.51 -6.25 6.56
N ASP A 31 7.93 -6.33 5.30
CA ASP A 31 7.31 -7.13 4.23
C ASP A 31 7.70 -8.63 4.33
N ALA A 32 7.28 -9.43 3.34
CA ALA A 32 7.58 -10.85 3.23
C ALA A 32 9.08 -11.16 3.12
N GLN A 33 9.94 -10.18 2.81
CA GLN A 33 11.40 -10.28 2.79
C GLN A 33 12.05 -9.75 4.08
N GLY A 34 11.26 -9.37 5.08
CA GLY A 34 11.75 -8.76 6.32
C GLY A 34 12.28 -7.34 6.12
N ARG A 35 11.85 -6.63 5.09
CA ARG A 35 12.28 -5.27 4.77
C ARG A 35 11.21 -4.26 5.16
N ALA A 36 11.63 -3.11 5.66
CA ALA A 36 10.79 -1.94 5.84
C ALA A 36 11.53 -0.72 5.32
N GLU A 37 10.83 0.15 4.61
CA GLU A 37 11.34 1.43 4.16
C GLU A 37 10.96 2.52 5.16
N LEU A 38 11.96 3.29 5.58
CA LEU A 38 11.77 4.34 6.58
C LEU A 38 12.30 5.66 6.02
N TRP A 39 11.40 6.63 5.94
CA TRP A 39 11.63 7.90 5.28
C TRP A 39 11.79 9.05 6.28
N ALA A 40 12.96 9.69 6.30
CA ALA A 40 13.22 10.81 7.21
C ALA A 40 12.57 12.13 6.74
N HIS A 41 12.36 12.29 5.43
CA HIS A 41 11.96 13.57 4.82
C HIS A 41 10.93 13.42 3.67
N TYR A 42 10.10 12.39 3.69
CA TYR A 42 9.18 12.11 2.59
C TYR A 42 8.24 13.28 2.26
N PHE A 43 7.77 14.00 3.29
CA PHE A 43 6.85 15.13 3.14
C PHE A 43 7.39 16.45 3.74
N ARG A 44 8.68 16.53 4.08
CA ARG A 44 9.25 17.71 4.74
C ARG A 44 10.39 18.29 3.93
N GLU A 45 10.30 19.59 3.64
CA GLU A 45 11.37 20.37 3.01
C GLU A 45 12.58 20.65 3.93
N VAL A 46 12.50 20.31 5.21
CA VAL A 46 13.50 20.71 6.21
C VAL A 46 14.52 19.61 6.41
N SER A 47 15.79 19.94 6.13
CA SER A 47 16.94 19.15 6.54
C SER A 47 17.07 19.12 8.07
N THR A 48 16.34 18.24 8.73
CA THR A 48 16.86 17.75 10.00
C THR A 48 18.12 16.95 9.67
N ALA A 49 19.24 17.36 10.21
CA ALA A 49 20.50 16.67 9.99
C ALA A 49 20.25 15.17 10.22
N ALA A 50 20.69 14.33 9.27
CA ALA A 50 20.58 12.87 9.36
C ALA A 50 21.39 12.26 10.52
N ASN A 51 21.87 13.10 11.43
CA ASN A 51 22.68 12.73 12.58
C ASN A 51 21.78 12.39 13.76
N GLY A 52 21.99 11.21 14.32
CA GLY A 52 21.29 10.76 15.52
C GLY A 52 19.94 10.09 15.27
N LEU A 53 19.64 9.70 14.03
CA LEU A 53 18.45 8.90 13.73
C LEU A 53 18.56 7.52 14.36
N MET A 54 17.48 7.06 14.97
CA MET A 54 17.37 5.75 15.60
C MET A 54 16.25 4.94 14.96
N ILE A 55 16.49 3.68 14.67
CA ILE A 55 15.43 2.75 14.30
C ILE A 55 15.09 1.91 15.52
N LYS A 56 13.82 1.90 15.90
CA LYS A 56 13.27 0.98 16.89
C LYS A 56 12.43 -0.07 16.19
N VAL A 57 12.63 -1.31 16.56
CA VAL A 57 11.86 -2.45 16.05
C VAL A 57 11.12 -3.11 17.19
N ASN A 58 9.83 -3.40 16.95
CA ASN A 58 8.99 -4.18 17.86
C ASN A 58 8.38 -5.37 17.14
N TYR A 59 8.59 -6.57 17.65
CA TYR A 59 8.01 -7.80 17.15
C TYR A 59 7.78 -8.81 18.27
N GLY A 60 6.52 -9.28 18.44
CA GLY A 60 6.19 -10.28 19.45
C GLY A 60 6.60 -9.88 20.88
N GLY A 61 6.53 -8.58 21.21
CA GLY A 61 6.97 -8.04 22.50
C GLY A 61 8.49 -7.86 22.65
N LYS A 62 9.30 -8.31 21.71
CA LYS A 62 10.74 -8.03 21.67
C LYS A 62 10.98 -6.68 21.03
N LYS A 63 11.88 -5.91 21.63
CA LYS A 63 12.30 -4.60 21.17
C LYS A 63 13.79 -4.60 20.85
N VAL A 64 14.15 -4.02 19.71
CA VAL A 64 15.54 -3.84 19.29
C VAL A 64 15.73 -2.40 18.83
N GLU A 65 16.87 -1.83 19.16
CA GLU A 65 17.24 -0.47 18.77
C GLU A 65 18.48 -0.51 17.88
N ILE A 66 18.45 0.25 16.79
CA ILE A 66 19.58 0.44 15.88
C ILE A 66 19.94 1.93 15.94
N PRO A 67 20.93 2.31 16.74
CA PRO A 67 21.37 3.70 16.84
C PRO A 67 22.14 4.11 15.58
N ASN A 68 22.14 5.41 15.29
CA ASN A 68 22.83 5.99 14.15
C ASN A 68 22.44 5.30 12.83
N ALA A 69 21.12 5.25 12.57
CA ALA A 69 20.57 4.63 11.37
C ALA A 69 21.25 5.19 10.11
N LYS A 70 21.78 4.31 9.29
CA LYS A 70 22.46 4.65 8.04
C LYS A 70 21.42 5.03 6.98
N PRO A 71 21.63 6.11 6.20
CA PRO A 71 20.84 6.38 5.03
C PRO A 71 21.06 5.31 3.95
N PHE A 72 20.06 5.06 3.11
CA PHE A 72 20.09 4.00 2.10
C PHE A 72 21.33 4.04 1.19
N ARG A 73 21.82 5.22 0.82
CA ARG A 73 23.05 5.41 0.03
C ARG A 73 24.33 4.86 0.71
N GLU A 74 24.29 4.67 2.03
CA GLU A 74 25.42 4.12 2.82
C GLU A 74 25.23 2.63 3.14
N GLY A 75 24.10 2.05 2.75
CA GLY A 75 23.78 0.65 2.89
C GLY A 75 22.47 0.38 3.64
N ILE A 76 22.21 -0.88 3.89
CA ILE A 76 21.00 -1.35 4.56
C ILE A 76 21.29 -1.49 6.07
N ASN A 77 20.38 -1.00 6.89
CA ASN A 77 20.35 -1.30 8.32
C ASN A 77 19.85 -2.73 8.50
N PHE A 78 20.72 -3.61 8.96
CA PHE A 78 20.44 -5.03 9.10
C PHE A 78 20.42 -5.44 10.57
N GLN A 79 19.39 -6.20 10.97
CA GLN A 79 19.27 -6.66 12.35
C GLN A 79 18.73 -8.10 12.40
N THR A 80 19.26 -8.89 13.32
CA THR A 80 18.78 -10.22 13.64
C THR A 80 17.98 -10.20 14.94
N ILE A 81 16.82 -10.85 14.94
CA ILE A 81 15.94 -10.98 16.11
C ILE A 81 15.69 -12.47 16.37
N GLY A 82 15.94 -12.92 17.61
CA GLY A 82 15.70 -14.31 18.02
C GLY A 82 14.19 -14.56 18.26
N VAL A 83 13.44 -14.80 17.19
CA VAL A 83 12.01 -15.09 17.20
C VAL A 83 11.71 -16.28 16.29
N ASP A 84 10.58 -16.95 16.54
CA ASP A 84 10.02 -17.92 15.61
C ASP A 84 9.15 -17.16 14.60
N CYS A 85 9.33 -17.46 13.31
CA CYS A 85 8.52 -16.90 12.24
C CYS A 85 7.41 -17.84 11.85
N ARG A 86 6.23 -17.29 11.53
CA ARG A 86 5.13 -18.05 10.91
C ARG A 86 5.48 -18.27 9.43
N GLU A 87 5.18 -19.47 8.95
CA GLU A 87 5.38 -19.84 7.54
C GLU A 87 4.09 -19.70 6.71
N ASP A 88 2.97 -19.33 7.36
CA ASP A 88 1.68 -19.24 6.70
C ASP A 88 1.67 -18.06 5.70
N ALA A 89 1.31 -18.35 4.46
CA ALA A 89 1.12 -17.35 3.42
C ALA A 89 -0.30 -16.77 3.49
N VAL A 90 -0.48 -15.79 4.36
CA VAL A 90 -1.73 -15.01 4.49
C VAL A 90 -1.59 -13.74 3.67
N VAL A 91 -2.42 -13.56 2.65
CA VAL A 91 -2.27 -12.50 1.64
C VAL A 91 -3.57 -11.73 1.46
N ASP A 92 -3.51 -10.41 1.61
CA ASP A 92 -4.60 -9.49 1.30
C ASP A 92 -4.24 -8.68 0.06
N VAL A 93 -5.13 -8.67 -0.94
CA VAL A 93 -4.97 -7.90 -2.17
C VAL A 93 -6.19 -7.02 -2.37
N ALA A 94 -5.97 -5.72 -2.48
CA ALA A 94 -7.01 -4.76 -2.81
C ALA A 94 -6.74 -4.10 -4.16
N PHE A 95 -7.83 -3.84 -4.90
CA PHE A 95 -7.81 -3.05 -6.12
C PHE A 95 -8.53 -1.74 -5.87
N VAL A 96 -7.84 -0.63 -6.04
CA VAL A 96 -8.40 0.73 -6.03
C VAL A 96 -8.41 1.19 -7.46
N VAL A 97 -9.60 1.29 -8.04
CA VAL A 97 -9.79 1.44 -9.49
C VAL A 97 -10.57 2.71 -9.79
N ASP A 98 -9.99 3.55 -10.61
CA ASP A 98 -10.68 4.66 -11.21
C ASP A 98 -11.82 4.14 -12.12
N ALA A 99 -13.02 4.71 -11.98
CA ALA A 99 -14.18 4.36 -12.76
C ALA A 99 -14.79 5.59 -13.48
N THR A 100 -13.97 6.59 -13.75
CA THR A 100 -14.33 7.71 -14.60
C THR A 100 -14.39 7.31 -16.07
N GLY A 101 -14.94 8.15 -16.93
CA GLY A 101 -15.33 7.78 -18.30
C GLY A 101 -14.18 7.30 -19.18
N SER A 102 -12.94 7.77 -18.93
CA SER A 102 -11.75 7.38 -19.66
C SER A 102 -11.31 5.93 -19.42
N MET A 103 -11.69 5.33 -18.28
CA MET A 103 -11.25 4.03 -17.81
C MET A 103 -12.02 2.81 -18.38
N GLY A 104 -12.80 3.00 -19.45
CA GLY A 104 -13.69 1.94 -19.95
C GLY A 104 -12.99 0.68 -20.41
N ASP A 105 -11.90 0.83 -21.17
CA ASP A 105 -11.13 -0.30 -21.71
C ASP A 105 -10.34 -1.01 -20.60
N GLU A 106 -9.82 -0.25 -19.67
CA GLU A 106 -9.04 -0.75 -18.53
C GLU A 106 -9.91 -1.57 -17.56
N ILE A 107 -11.12 -1.09 -17.27
CA ILE A 107 -12.08 -1.84 -16.44
C ILE A 107 -12.48 -3.13 -17.12
N ASN A 108 -12.79 -3.11 -18.42
CA ASN A 108 -13.12 -4.32 -19.18
C ASN A 108 -11.95 -5.33 -19.18
N TYR A 109 -10.72 -4.84 -19.33
CA TYR A 109 -9.51 -5.69 -19.28
C TYR A 109 -9.34 -6.31 -17.88
N LEU A 110 -9.46 -5.50 -16.84
CA LEU A 110 -9.35 -5.98 -15.45
C LEU A 110 -10.40 -7.05 -15.13
N GLN A 111 -11.65 -6.85 -15.57
CA GLN A 111 -12.74 -7.82 -15.42
C GLN A 111 -12.44 -9.14 -16.14
N ALA A 112 -11.83 -9.09 -17.32
CA ALA A 112 -11.50 -10.29 -18.10
C ALA A 112 -10.34 -11.09 -17.51
N GLU A 113 -9.32 -10.41 -16.97
CA GLU A 113 -8.04 -11.05 -16.61
C GLU A 113 -7.92 -11.40 -15.13
N LEU A 114 -8.64 -10.72 -14.23
CA LEU A 114 -8.43 -10.87 -12.80
C LEU A 114 -8.66 -12.30 -12.31
N LEU A 115 -9.70 -12.97 -12.81
CA LEU A 115 -10.00 -14.35 -12.41
C LEU A 115 -8.87 -15.32 -12.78
N ASP A 116 -8.30 -15.15 -13.97
CA ASP A 116 -7.15 -15.96 -14.41
C ASP A 116 -5.92 -15.71 -13.53
N VAL A 117 -5.64 -14.44 -13.20
CA VAL A 117 -4.55 -14.08 -12.30
C VAL A 117 -4.74 -14.70 -10.90
N VAL A 118 -5.95 -14.64 -10.34
CA VAL A 118 -6.26 -15.24 -9.03
C VAL A 118 -6.07 -16.76 -9.05
N ASN A 119 -6.53 -17.42 -10.11
CA ASN A 119 -6.36 -18.86 -10.26
C ASN A 119 -4.87 -19.25 -10.36
N ARG A 120 -4.08 -18.53 -11.15
CA ARG A 120 -2.63 -18.74 -11.23
C ARG A 120 -1.91 -18.54 -9.90
N VAL A 121 -2.32 -17.55 -9.09
CA VAL A 121 -1.77 -17.35 -7.75
C VAL A 121 -2.06 -18.55 -6.86
N LYS A 122 -3.30 -19.04 -6.85
CA LYS A 122 -3.70 -20.22 -6.06
C LYS A 122 -3.00 -21.50 -6.51
N GLU A 123 -2.81 -21.67 -7.82
CA GLU A 123 -2.06 -22.81 -8.39
C GLU A 123 -0.56 -22.73 -8.06
N GLY A 124 0.03 -21.54 -8.15
CA GLY A 124 1.45 -21.31 -7.89
C GLY A 124 1.84 -21.35 -6.42
N LEU A 125 0.88 -21.07 -5.52
CA LEU A 125 1.08 -21.02 -4.07
C LEU A 125 0.02 -21.90 -3.35
N PRO A 126 0.15 -23.22 -3.40
CA PRO A 126 -0.78 -24.12 -2.73
C PRO A 126 -0.85 -23.84 -1.22
N GLY A 127 -2.06 -23.64 -0.70
CA GLY A 127 -2.28 -23.33 0.70
C GLY A 127 -2.21 -21.84 1.06
N VAL A 128 -2.08 -20.94 0.09
CA VAL A 128 -2.20 -19.49 0.32
C VAL A 128 -3.61 -19.16 0.83
N ASP A 129 -3.68 -18.45 1.95
CA ASP A 129 -4.92 -17.84 2.45
C ASP A 129 -5.05 -16.45 1.84
N LEU A 130 -5.72 -16.37 0.69
CA LEU A 130 -5.89 -15.16 -0.11
C LEU A 130 -7.27 -14.56 0.11
N GLN A 131 -7.31 -13.26 0.41
CA GLN A 131 -8.52 -12.43 0.35
C GLN A 131 -8.35 -11.31 -0.68
N LEU A 132 -9.44 -11.01 -1.39
CA LEU A 132 -9.53 -9.94 -2.37
C LEU A 132 -10.55 -8.91 -1.92
N GLY A 133 -10.22 -7.63 -2.09
CA GLY A 133 -11.13 -6.51 -1.88
C GLY A 133 -11.02 -5.51 -3.02
N SER A 134 -11.98 -4.61 -3.16
CA SER A 134 -11.88 -3.56 -4.15
C SER A 134 -12.59 -2.27 -3.73
N VAL A 135 -12.08 -1.16 -4.24
CA VAL A 135 -12.68 0.16 -4.15
C VAL A 135 -12.70 0.75 -5.55
N PHE A 136 -13.90 1.01 -6.06
CA PHE A 136 -14.07 1.78 -7.29
C PHE A 136 -14.40 3.21 -6.92
N TYR A 137 -13.80 4.18 -7.60
CA TYR A 137 -14.03 5.59 -7.31
C TYR A 137 -14.30 6.40 -8.58
N ARG A 138 -14.93 7.52 -8.41
CA ARG A 138 -15.13 8.58 -9.41
C ARG A 138 -14.76 9.90 -8.77
N ASP A 139 -15.06 10.98 -9.47
CA ASP A 139 -14.80 12.31 -8.93
C ASP A 139 -15.94 12.84 -8.05
N GLN A 140 -15.70 14.01 -7.45
CA GLN A 140 -16.67 14.74 -6.66
C GLN A 140 -17.87 15.14 -7.52
N ASN A 141 -19.08 15.08 -6.92
CA ASN A 141 -20.35 15.39 -7.58
C ASN A 141 -20.81 14.37 -8.65
N GLU A 142 -20.16 13.23 -8.76
CA GLU A 142 -20.59 12.11 -9.58
C GLU A 142 -21.70 11.28 -8.90
N GLU A 143 -22.21 10.24 -9.59
CA GLU A 143 -23.22 9.32 -9.04
C GLU A 143 -22.81 8.74 -7.67
N TYR A 144 -21.51 8.47 -7.51
CA TYR A 144 -20.90 8.05 -6.25
C TYR A 144 -19.44 8.52 -6.21
N LEU A 145 -18.93 8.70 -5.01
CA LEU A 145 -17.52 9.00 -4.80
C LEU A 145 -16.70 7.71 -4.70
N THR A 146 -17.16 6.74 -3.90
CA THR A 146 -16.53 5.42 -3.76
C THR A 146 -17.57 4.31 -3.65
N ARG A 147 -17.23 3.13 -4.18
CA ARG A 147 -17.96 1.87 -3.99
C ARG A 147 -16.99 0.82 -3.49
N VAL A 148 -17.30 0.19 -2.37
CA VAL A 148 -16.39 -0.71 -1.67
C VAL A 148 -16.94 -2.14 -1.69
N GLN A 149 -16.11 -3.09 -2.14
CA GLN A 149 -16.27 -4.52 -1.92
C GLN A 149 -15.33 -4.93 -0.79
N PRO A 150 -15.86 -5.32 0.38
CA PRO A 150 -15.03 -5.81 1.47
C PRO A 150 -14.17 -7.01 1.07
N PHE A 151 -13.11 -7.27 1.82
CA PHE A 151 -12.31 -8.47 1.61
C PHE A 151 -13.14 -9.74 1.69
N SER A 152 -12.94 -10.63 0.71
CA SER A 152 -13.56 -11.94 0.64
C SER A 152 -12.55 -12.99 0.12
N SER A 153 -12.58 -14.19 0.69
CA SER A 153 -11.86 -15.36 0.16
C SER A 153 -12.59 -16.01 -1.04
N ASN A 154 -13.86 -15.61 -1.25
CA ASN A 154 -14.66 -16.03 -2.40
C ASN A 154 -14.41 -15.10 -3.59
N ALA A 155 -13.52 -15.53 -4.51
CA ALA A 155 -13.18 -14.76 -5.69
C ALA A 155 -14.40 -14.46 -6.58
N ASP A 156 -15.37 -15.38 -6.67
CA ASP A 156 -16.58 -15.19 -7.50
C ASP A 156 -17.45 -14.04 -6.98
N GLU A 157 -17.48 -13.82 -5.67
CA GLU A 157 -18.20 -12.70 -5.05
C GLU A 157 -17.56 -11.37 -5.45
N VAL A 158 -16.24 -11.29 -5.34
CA VAL A 158 -15.49 -10.08 -5.71
C VAL A 158 -15.62 -9.81 -7.21
N MET A 159 -15.52 -10.85 -8.04
CA MET A 159 -15.68 -10.73 -9.49
C MET A 159 -17.07 -10.20 -9.87
N LYS A 160 -18.15 -10.74 -9.29
CA LYS A 160 -19.52 -10.24 -9.54
C LYS A 160 -19.69 -8.76 -9.20
N PHE A 161 -19.04 -8.31 -8.10
CA PHE A 161 -19.04 -6.90 -7.76
C PHE A 161 -18.30 -6.09 -8.81
N MET A 162 -17.12 -6.54 -9.25
CA MET A 162 -16.31 -5.84 -10.25
C MET A 162 -16.99 -5.80 -11.62
N GLU A 163 -17.63 -6.90 -12.05
CA GLU A 163 -18.41 -6.98 -13.30
C GLU A 163 -19.59 -6.01 -13.35
N ALA A 164 -20.12 -5.63 -12.20
CA ALA A 164 -21.19 -4.64 -12.08
C ALA A 164 -20.68 -3.18 -12.16
N GLN A 165 -19.36 -2.96 -12.14
CA GLN A 165 -18.80 -1.62 -12.27
C GLN A 165 -18.59 -1.26 -13.75
N TYR A 166 -18.74 0.01 -14.05
CA TYR A 166 -18.56 0.55 -15.40
C TYR A 166 -18.00 1.96 -15.35
N ALA A 167 -17.24 2.33 -16.36
CA ALA A 167 -16.72 3.67 -16.51
C ALA A 167 -17.84 4.65 -16.87
N SER A 168 -17.94 5.74 -16.14
CA SER A 168 -18.88 6.83 -16.42
C SER A 168 -18.51 8.06 -15.62
N GLY A 169 -18.95 9.24 -16.06
CA GLY A 169 -18.62 10.50 -15.40
C GLY A 169 -17.22 10.98 -15.77
N GLY A 170 -16.63 11.76 -14.88
CA GLY A 170 -15.37 12.46 -15.15
C GLY A 170 -15.62 13.70 -16.01
N GLY A 171 -15.58 14.88 -15.43
CA GLY A 171 -15.83 16.16 -16.16
C GLY A 171 -14.59 17.01 -16.25
N ASP A 172 -13.64 16.76 -15.40
CA ASP A 172 -12.37 17.45 -15.26
C ASP A 172 -11.25 16.47 -14.92
N TYR A 173 -10.08 16.98 -14.85
CA TYR A 173 -8.81 16.31 -14.59
C TYR A 173 -8.12 17.13 -13.54
N PRO A 174 -8.14 16.82 -12.30
CA PRO A 174 -7.89 15.54 -11.60
C PRO A 174 -9.14 14.83 -11.06
N GLU A 175 -8.93 13.66 -10.41
CA GLU A 175 -9.96 12.78 -9.87
C GLU A 175 -9.77 12.52 -8.37
N ALA A 176 -10.79 11.97 -7.68
CA ALA A 176 -10.79 11.84 -6.21
C ALA A 176 -9.98 10.63 -5.68
N VAL A 177 -8.72 10.49 -6.09
CA VAL A 177 -7.80 9.42 -5.68
C VAL A 177 -7.61 9.40 -4.15
N GLU A 178 -7.54 10.57 -3.51
CA GLU A 178 -7.38 10.68 -2.06
C GLU A 178 -8.55 10.06 -1.29
N ALA A 179 -9.77 10.24 -1.79
CA ALA A 179 -10.96 9.64 -1.19
C ALA A 179 -10.97 8.10 -1.37
N ALA A 180 -10.52 7.63 -2.51
CA ALA A 180 -10.38 6.20 -2.78
C ALA A 180 -9.34 5.55 -1.89
N MET A 181 -8.19 6.18 -1.69
CA MET A 181 -7.15 5.71 -0.79
C MET A 181 -7.63 5.67 0.66
N GLU A 182 -8.34 6.70 1.13
CA GLU A 182 -8.96 6.69 2.47
C GLU A 182 -9.95 5.53 2.60
N ALA A 183 -10.84 5.33 1.61
CA ALA A 183 -11.80 4.23 1.63
C ALA A 183 -11.09 2.86 1.68
N ALA A 184 -10.02 2.66 0.92
CA ALA A 184 -9.26 1.42 0.92
C ALA A 184 -8.55 1.14 2.26
N LEU A 185 -8.07 2.17 2.93
CA LEU A 185 -7.33 2.05 4.18
C LEU A 185 -8.23 1.99 5.42
N ASP A 186 -9.46 2.54 5.35
CA ASP A 186 -10.36 2.67 6.48
C ASP A 186 -11.55 1.71 6.42
N SER A 187 -12.04 1.39 5.21
CA SER A 187 -13.21 0.54 5.04
C SER A 187 -12.88 -0.92 4.78
N LEU A 188 -11.76 -1.19 4.10
CA LEU A 188 -11.27 -2.56 3.96
C LEU A 188 -10.60 -3.01 5.26
N GLN A 189 -10.99 -4.19 5.73
CA GLN A 189 -10.47 -4.74 6.99
C GLN A 189 -9.24 -5.60 6.70
N TRP A 190 -8.10 -4.96 6.53
CA TRP A 190 -6.81 -5.60 6.36
C TRP A 190 -6.47 -6.48 7.56
N ARG A 191 -6.10 -7.74 7.31
CA ARG A 191 -5.78 -8.69 8.38
C ARG A 191 -4.45 -8.33 9.04
N ASP A 192 -4.43 -8.24 10.36
CA ASP A 192 -3.20 -7.90 11.12
C ASP A 192 -2.11 -8.97 11.00
N ASP A 193 -2.48 -10.21 10.77
CA ASP A 193 -1.58 -11.34 10.60
C ASP A 193 -1.23 -11.64 9.14
N ALA A 194 -1.74 -10.88 8.16
CA ALA A 194 -1.33 -11.05 6.78
C ALA A 194 0.18 -10.85 6.63
N SER A 195 0.85 -11.79 5.97
CA SER A 195 2.28 -11.69 5.64
C SER A 195 2.53 -10.75 4.48
N THR A 196 1.52 -10.51 3.66
CA THR A 196 1.60 -9.64 2.48
C THR A 196 0.29 -8.89 2.32
N ARG A 197 0.37 -7.56 2.14
CA ARG A 197 -0.76 -6.69 1.85
C ARG A 197 -0.41 -5.85 0.63
N LEU A 198 -1.15 -6.07 -0.46
CA LEU A 198 -0.94 -5.36 -1.72
C LEU A 198 -2.17 -4.51 -2.05
N LEU A 199 -1.93 -3.26 -2.41
CA LEU A 199 -2.95 -2.34 -2.90
C LEU A 199 -2.54 -1.91 -4.31
N PHE A 200 -3.25 -2.41 -5.32
CA PHE A 200 -3.10 -1.96 -6.70
C PHE A 200 -3.93 -0.69 -6.92
N LEU A 201 -3.25 0.41 -7.18
CA LEU A 201 -3.88 1.70 -7.49
C LEU A 201 -3.88 1.89 -9.01
N VAL A 202 -5.05 1.67 -9.62
CA VAL A 202 -5.25 1.68 -11.08
C VAL A 202 -5.93 2.98 -11.47
N LEU A 203 -5.25 3.83 -12.24
CA LEU A 203 -5.73 5.17 -12.57
C LEU A 203 -5.10 5.74 -13.85
N ASP A 204 -5.77 6.73 -14.45
CA ASP A 204 -5.27 7.51 -15.58
C ASP A 204 -5.18 9.02 -15.28
N ALA A 205 -5.65 9.48 -14.12
CA ALA A 205 -5.66 10.87 -13.69
C ALA A 205 -5.02 11.05 -12.30
N PRO A 206 -4.40 12.21 -12.00
CA PRO A 206 -3.80 12.48 -10.70
C PRO A 206 -4.86 12.79 -9.63
N PRO A 207 -4.51 12.72 -8.33
CA PRO A 207 -5.36 13.25 -7.28
C PRO A 207 -5.48 14.77 -7.38
N HIS A 208 -6.52 15.31 -6.78
CA HIS A 208 -6.71 16.75 -6.61
C HIS A 208 -5.51 17.40 -5.93
N GLN A 209 -5.08 18.57 -6.41
CA GLN A 209 -3.82 19.22 -6.02
C GLN A 209 -3.97 20.29 -4.93
N GLU A 210 -5.16 20.54 -4.42
CA GLU A 210 -5.39 21.45 -3.30
C GLU A 210 -4.63 20.98 -2.07
N GLU A 211 -4.20 21.92 -1.24
CA GLU A 211 -3.38 21.63 -0.06
C GLU A 211 -4.04 20.60 0.87
N GLU A 212 -5.36 20.64 1.01
CA GLU A 212 -6.13 19.70 1.82
C GLU A 212 -6.03 18.28 1.25
N ASN A 213 -6.26 18.10 -0.05
CA ASN A 213 -6.21 16.79 -0.71
C ASN A 213 -4.79 16.22 -0.74
N ARG A 214 -3.77 17.06 -0.93
CA ARG A 214 -2.37 16.63 -0.78
C ARG A 214 -2.07 16.14 0.64
N LYS A 215 -2.59 16.81 1.68
CA LYS A 215 -2.44 16.33 3.07
C LYS A 215 -3.15 15.00 3.30
N ARG A 216 -4.34 14.81 2.73
CA ARG A 216 -5.08 13.54 2.80
C ARG A 216 -4.25 12.41 2.15
N MET A 217 -3.69 12.63 0.97
CA MET A 217 -2.78 11.66 0.33
C MET A 217 -1.56 11.35 1.19
N GLN A 218 -0.93 12.36 1.80
CA GLN A 218 0.21 12.16 2.71
C GLN A 218 -0.16 11.29 3.92
N VAL A 219 -1.32 11.54 4.50
CA VAL A 219 -1.86 10.73 5.61
C VAL A 219 -2.12 9.30 5.14
N ALA A 220 -2.72 9.12 3.96
CA ALA A 220 -3.01 7.81 3.39
C ALA A 220 -1.72 6.99 3.15
N VAL A 221 -0.70 7.57 2.51
CA VAL A 221 0.59 6.90 2.28
C VAL A 221 1.27 6.53 3.60
N THR A 222 1.29 7.44 4.58
CA THR A 222 1.85 7.18 5.91
C THR A 222 1.11 6.03 6.60
N LYS A 223 -0.21 6.01 6.51
CA LYS A 223 -1.05 4.96 7.09
C LYS A 223 -0.82 3.61 6.41
N ALA A 224 -0.72 3.57 5.09
CA ALA A 224 -0.39 2.36 4.34
C ALA A 224 0.96 1.77 4.81
N ALA A 225 2.00 2.61 4.93
CA ALA A 225 3.30 2.18 5.45
C ALA A 225 3.21 1.60 6.87
N MET A 226 2.47 2.28 7.77
CA MET A 226 2.25 1.82 9.15
C MET A 226 1.50 0.49 9.22
N GLN A 227 0.58 0.25 8.30
CA GLN A 227 -0.16 -1.00 8.18
C GLN A 227 0.60 -2.09 7.41
N GLY A 228 1.75 -1.75 6.80
CA GLY A 228 2.53 -2.68 5.96
C GLY A 228 1.83 -3.00 4.64
N ILE A 229 1.03 -2.07 4.13
CA ILE A 229 0.38 -2.17 2.84
C ILE A 229 1.33 -1.59 1.79
N GLN A 230 1.69 -2.41 0.81
CA GLN A 230 2.48 -1.99 -0.33
C GLN A 230 1.55 -1.44 -1.42
N ILE A 231 1.67 -0.17 -1.73
CA ILE A 231 0.96 0.47 -2.84
C ILE A 231 1.71 0.15 -4.13
N ILE A 232 0.99 -0.37 -5.11
CA ILE A 232 1.50 -0.69 -6.45
C ILE A 232 0.70 0.15 -7.44
N PRO A 233 1.24 1.28 -7.88
CA PRO A 233 0.56 2.11 -8.87
C PRO A 233 0.60 1.44 -10.25
N VAL A 234 -0.54 1.48 -10.93
CA VAL A 234 -0.74 1.01 -12.29
C VAL A 234 -1.29 2.17 -13.10
N SER A 235 -0.42 2.80 -13.87
CA SER A 235 -0.78 3.88 -14.78
C SER A 235 -1.47 3.32 -16.03
N CYS A 236 -2.64 3.86 -16.35
CA CYS A 236 -3.43 3.49 -17.51
C CYS A 236 -3.14 4.39 -18.72
N SER A 237 -3.81 4.13 -19.84
CA SER A 237 -3.64 4.93 -21.04
C SER A 237 -4.10 6.38 -20.83
N GLY A 238 -3.32 7.35 -21.34
CA GLY A 238 -3.68 8.78 -21.22
C GLY A 238 -3.07 9.53 -20.03
N VAL A 239 -2.36 8.83 -19.15
CA VAL A 239 -1.65 9.44 -18.01
C VAL A 239 -0.68 10.51 -18.48
N ASP A 240 -0.70 11.68 -17.84
CA ASP A 240 0.29 12.72 -18.07
C ASP A 240 1.58 12.49 -17.26
N LYS A 241 2.63 13.20 -17.64
CA LYS A 241 3.94 13.04 -16.98
C LYS A 241 3.92 13.40 -15.50
N SER A 242 3.08 14.33 -15.08
CA SER A 242 2.99 14.73 -13.66
C SER A 242 2.39 13.64 -12.82
N THR A 243 1.43 12.90 -13.36
CA THR A 243 0.84 11.71 -12.74
C THR A 243 1.84 10.55 -12.69
N GLU A 244 2.60 10.31 -13.77
CA GLU A 244 3.68 9.30 -13.76
C GLU A 244 4.74 9.62 -12.69
N ASP A 245 5.17 10.88 -12.57
CA ASP A 245 6.15 11.32 -11.57
C ASP A 245 5.59 11.15 -10.14
N LEU A 246 4.31 11.44 -9.91
CA LEU A 246 3.64 11.21 -8.64
C LEU A 246 3.59 9.72 -8.28
N LEU A 247 3.16 8.88 -9.21
CA LEU A 247 3.07 7.42 -9.01
C LEU A 247 4.45 6.81 -8.76
N GLY A 248 5.48 7.29 -9.45
CA GLY A 248 6.87 6.86 -9.22
C GLY A 248 7.43 7.28 -7.87
N SER A 249 6.77 8.19 -7.15
CA SER A 249 7.14 8.66 -5.80
C SER A 249 6.42 7.92 -4.68
N MET A 250 5.40 7.12 -4.96
CA MET A 250 4.65 6.31 -3.99
C MET A 250 5.30 4.95 -3.73
#